data_0b85cbcf212f00161de75c4d37de57bd
#
_entry.id   0b85cbcf212f00161de75c4d37de57bd
#
_cell.length_a   1.000
_cell.length_b   1.000
_cell.length_c   1.000
_cell.angle_alpha   90.00
_cell.angle_beta   90.00
_cell.angle_gamma   90.00
#
_symmetry.space_group_name_H-M   'P 1'
#
loop_
_entity.id
_entity.type
_entity.pdbx_description
1 polymer ?
#
loop_
_entity_poly.entity_id
_entity_poly.type
_entity_poly.pdbx_seq_one_letter_code
_entity_poly.pdbx_strand_id
1 'polypeptide(L)'
;SNLILARGDTFLYFYPYWDAAAEALRHGRIPLWNPHLFMGAPFLANSQAGFFYPLNWPVWLLLPTPYAVSASILLHLLIAGVGAYLAGRQTLGLGRWGGLVTAVLFALGGYLTAQVEHINQLQGLAWLPWFLWVAARVFRSRLGNRWVLVGQGAVGFALLFSLQLLAGHTQTSFITGVMLIVWGAAHGLEKWLLRDSPHGLGLSFQWRRFYRRLPLVLLMGGGVAVLLTAVQLLPTFELIQQSSRQGGLTPNEVLSF
;
A
#
# COMPACT_ATOMS: atom_id res chain seq x y z
N SER A 1 1.55 30.29 -9.99
CA SER A 1 2.74 29.89 -9.25
C SER A 1 3.12 28.47 -9.70
N ASN A 2 4.35 28.28 -10.15
CA ASN A 2 4.87 26.98 -10.59
C ASN A 2 5.37 26.15 -9.39
N LEU A 3 4.67 26.17 -8.26
CA LEU A 3 5.04 25.43 -7.07
C LEU A 3 4.62 23.97 -7.23
N ILE A 4 5.56 23.06 -6.98
CA ILE A 4 5.37 21.61 -7.01
C ILE A 4 5.44 21.13 -5.56
N LEU A 5 4.56 20.20 -5.20
CA LEU A 5 4.65 19.47 -3.93
C LEU A 5 5.77 18.43 -4.06
N ALA A 6 7.01 18.89 -3.96
CA ALA A 6 8.17 18.04 -4.15
C ALA A 6 9.32 18.48 -3.24
N ARG A 7 10.04 17.51 -2.70
CA ARG A 7 11.23 17.70 -1.87
C ARG A 7 12.13 16.48 -2.03
N GLY A 8 13.44 16.65 -1.83
CA GLY A 8 14.40 15.54 -1.79
C GLY A 8 14.30 14.58 -2.97
N ASP A 9 14.03 13.31 -2.68
CA ASP A 9 13.97 12.22 -3.66
C ASP A 9 12.90 12.42 -4.74
N THR A 10 11.88 13.23 -4.48
CA THR A 10 10.89 13.55 -5.51
C THR A 10 11.52 14.19 -6.73
N PHE A 11 12.48 15.10 -6.55
CA PHE A 11 13.18 15.74 -7.66
C PHE A 11 14.29 14.88 -8.25
N LEU A 12 15.09 14.26 -7.39
CA LEU A 12 16.30 13.56 -7.82
C LEU A 12 16.00 12.18 -8.42
N TYR A 13 14.93 11.53 -7.95
CA TYR A 13 14.59 10.18 -8.33
C TYR A 13 13.23 10.10 -9.04
N PHE A 14 12.13 10.44 -8.36
CA PHE A 14 10.79 10.17 -8.90
C PHE A 14 10.45 11.00 -10.13
N TYR A 15 10.82 12.28 -10.16
CA TYR A 15 10.53 13.14 -11.30
C TYR A 15 11.14 12.61 -12.62
N PRO A 16 12.45 12.31 -12.72
CA PRO A 16 13.03 11.75 -13.94
C PRO A 16 12.42 10.43 -14.36
N TYR A 17 12.10 9.55 -13.39
CA TYR A 17 11.45 8.28 -13.69
C TYR A 17 10.02 8.48 -14.22
N TRP A 18 9.27 9.39 -13.62
CA TRP A 18 7.91 9.66 -14.03
C TRP A 18 7.83 10.35 -15.38
N ASP A 19 8.77 11.22 -15.67
CA ASP A 19 8.86 11.87 -16.98
C ASP A 19 9.12 10.86 -18.09
N ALA A 20 10.11 9.98 -17.90
CA ALA A 20 10.39 8.89 -18.83
C ALA A 20 9.22 7.88 -18.97
N ALA A 21 8.53 7.56 -17.86
CA ALA A 21 7.35 6.71 -17.88
C ALA A 21 6.20 7.35 -18.67
N ALA A 22 5.92 8.62 -18.39
CA ALA A 22 4.86 9.38 -19.04
C ALA A 22 5.12 9.52 -20.55
N GLU A 23 6.36 9.80 -20.94
CA GLU A 23 6.75 9.88 -22.34
C GLU A 23 6.56 8.52 -23.04
N ALA A 24 7.06 7.44 -22.45
CA ALA A 24 6.89 6.11 -23.01
C ALA A 24 5.42 5.73 -23.18
N LEU A 25 4.62 5.99 -22.15
CA LEU A 25 3.18 5.66 -22.14
C LEU A 25 2.40 6.46 -23.19
N ARG A 26 2.69 7.77 -23.35
CA ARG A 26 2.06 8.62 -24.39
C ARG A 26 2.37 8.15 -25.82
N HIS A 27 3.51 7.49 -26.00
CA HIS A 27 3.89 6.88 -27.27
C HIS A 27 3.50 5.40 -27.40
N GLY A 28 2.68 4.87 -26.46
CA GLY A 28 2.24 3.47 -26.47
C GLY A 28 3.38 2.45 -26.25
N ARG A 29 4.48 2.86 -25.62
CA ARG A 29 5.65 2.01 -25.38
C ARG A 29 5.75 1.61 -23.91
N ILE A 30 6.26 0.41 -23.66
CA ILE A 30 6.65 -0.05 -22.34
C ILE A 30 8.15 0.27 -22.16
N PRO A 31 8.54 1.09 -21.16
CA PRO A 31 9.94 1.48 -20.95
C PRO A 31 10.72 0.35 -20.28
N LEU A 32 11.40 -0.49 -21.06
CA LEU A 32 12.26 -1.57 -20.53
C LEU A 32 13.57 -1.01 -19.99
N TRP A 33 14.10 0.01 -20.65
CA TRP A 33 15.40 0.63 -20.37
C TRP A 33 15.29 2.15 -20.36
N ASN A 34 16.00 2.81 -19.44
CA ASN A 34 16.15 4.26 -19.43
C ASN A 34 17.61 4.64 -19.76
N PRO A 35 17.88 5.21 -20.93
CA PRO A 35 19.24 5.57 -21.33
C PRO A 35 19.75 6.85 -20.63
N HIS A 36 18.88 7.63 -20.01
CA HIS A 36 19.20 8.95 -19.42
C HIS A 36 19.65 8.91 -17.98
N LEU A 37 19.52 7.75 -17.30
CA LEU A 37 19.94 7.58 -15.90
C LEU A 37 21.14 6.64 -15.83
N PHE A 38 22.18 7.05 -15.08
CA PHE A 38 23.38 6.24 -14.80
C PHE A 38 24.02 5.63 -16.04
N MET A 39 24.08 6.36 -17.16
CA MET A 39 24.52 5.88 -18.49
C MET A 39 23.69 4.72 -19.04
N GLY A 40 22.49 4.52 -18.55
CA GLY A 40 21.56 3.48 -18.92
C GLY A 40 21.26 2.53 -17.76
N ALA A 41 19.98 2.40 -17.43
CA ALA A 41 19.52 1.54 -16.34
C ALA A 41 18.24 0.79 -16.72
N PRO A 42 18.03 -0.46 -16.18
CA PRO A 42 16.77 -1.16 -16.31
C PRO A 42 15.64 -0.33 -15.70
N PHE A 43 14.65 0.06 -16.53
CA PHE A 43 13.54 0.88 -16.04
C PHE A 43 12.42 0.02 -15.45
N LEU A 44 11.91 -0.92 -16.26
CA LEU A 44 10.76 -1.74 -15.88
C LEU A 44 11.03 -2.63 -14.67
N ALA A 45 12.25 -3.18 -14.58
CA ALA A 45 12.67 -4.03 -13.49
C ALA A 45 12.79 -3.26 -12.15
N ASN A 46 12.92 -1.94 -12.21
CA ASN A 46 12.91 -1.10 -11.02
C ASN A 46 11.47 -0.88 -10.53
N SER A 47 11.06 -1.64 -9.53
CA SER A 47 9.70 -1.56 -8.96
C SER A 47 9.34 -0.16 -8.46
N GLN A 48 10.32 0.61 -7.97
CA GLN A 48 10.08 1.95 -7.41
C GLN A 48 9.60 2.96 -8.47
N ALA A 49 9.82 2.70 -9.76
CA ALA A 49 9.26 3.52 -10.83
C ALA A 49 7.72 3.53 -10.83
N GLY A 50 7.10 2.48 -10.29
CA GLY A 50 5.65 2.37 -10.18
C GLY A 50 4.94 2.33 -11.54
N PHE A 51 5.59 1.77 -12.58
CA PHE A 51 5.04 1.81 -13.94
C PHE A 51 3.70 1.08 -14.06
N PHE A 52 3.58 -0.08 -13.44
CA PHE A 52 2.33 -0.86 -13.47
C PHE A 52 1.32 -0.43 -12.41
N TYR A 53 1.61 0.60 -11.61
CA TYR A 53 0.63 1.11 -10.65
C TYR A 53 -0.48 1.87 -11.39
N PRO A 54 -1.74 1.36 -11.40
CA PRO A 54 -2.75 1.83 -12.35
C PRO A 54 -3.16 3.28 -12.13
N LEU A 55 -3.03 3.82 -10.91
CA LEU A 55 -3.39 5.20 -10.62
C LEU A 55 -2.35 6.22 -11.12
N ASN A 56 -1.15 5.79 -11.50
CA ASN A 56 -0.16 6.65 -12.13
C ASN A 56 -0.51 6.95 -13.61
N TRP A 57 -1.12 6.00 -14.31
CA TRP A 57 -1.38 6.13 -15.75
C TRP A 57 -2.25 7.34 -16.10
N PRO A 58 -3.41 7.58 -15.44
CA PRO A 58 -4.22 8.74 -15.76
C PRO A 58 -3.49 10.06 -15.56
N VAL A 59 -2.72 10.19 -14.48
CA VAL A 59 -1.98 11.43 -14.21
C VAL A 59 -0.82 11.64 -15.18
N TRP A 60 -0.14 10.56 -15.61
CA TRP A 60 0.92 10.63 -16.61
C TRP A 60 0.43 10.95 -18.02
N LEU A 61 -0.76 10.45 -18.39
CA LEU A 61 -1.36 10.71 -19.70
C LEU A 61 -1.93 12.13 -19.80
N LEU A 62 -2.55 12.62 -18.73
CA LEU A 62 -3.34 13.84 -18.75
C LEU A 62 -2.58 15.09 -18.29
N LEU A 63 -1.51 14.92 -17.49
CA LEU A 63 -0.83 16.06 -16.88
C LEU A 63 0.67 16.09 -17.23
N PRO A 64 1.28 17.29 -17.36
CA PRO A 64 2.73 17.42 -17.31
C PRO A 64 3.29 16.87 -15.99
N THR A 65 4.49 16.31 -16.01
CA THR A 65 5.11 15.61 -14.88
C THR A 65 5.05 16.35 -13.54
N PRO A 66 5.32 17.69 -13.46
CA PRO A 66 5.21 18.42 -12.19
C PRO A 66 3.82 18.37 -11.58
N TYR A 67 2.80 18.53 -12.42
CA TYR A 67 1.40 18.49 -11.97
C TYR A 67 0.94 17.06 -11.69
N ALA A 68 1.44 16.08 -12.45
CA ALA A 68 1.16 14.66 -12.22
C ALA A 68 1.64 14.21 -10.84
N VAL A 69 2.85 14.62 -10.42
CA VAL A 69 3.40 14.37 -9.08
C VAL A 69 2.47 14.95 -8.00
N SER A 70 2.15 16.25 -8.11
CA SER A 70 1.28 16.92 -7.13
C SER A 70 -0.12 16.33 -7.08
N ALA A 71 -0.70 16.01 -8.24
CA ALA A 71 -2.02 15.38 -8.33
C ALA A 71 -2.03 13.99 -7.70
N SER A 72 -0.99 13.18 -7.91
CA SER A 72 -0.87 11.87 -7.29
C SER A 72 -0.74 11.96 -5.77
N ILE A 73 0.06 12.89 -5.24
CA ILE A 73 0.16 13.13 -3.80
C ILE A 73 -1.22 13.45 -3.21
N LEU A 74 -1.92 14.44 -3.77
CA LEU A 74 -3.26 14.83 -3.29
C LEU A 74 -4.28 13.71 -3.41
N LEU A 75 -4.27 12.96 -4.52
CA LEU A 75 -5.14 11.81 -4.71
C LEU A 75 -4.92 10.75 -3.62
N HIS A 76 -3.66 10.44 -3.29
CA HIS A 76 -3.37 9.40 -2.30
C HIS A 76 -3.62 9.86 -0.87
N LEU A 77 -3.46 11.15 -0.55
CA LEU A 77 -3.93 11.69 0.73
C LEU A 77 -5.45 11.61 0.85
N LEU A 78 -6.19 11.86 -0.23
CA LEU A 78 -7.64 11.67 -0.25
C LEU A 78 -8.04 10.19 -0.07
N ILE A 79 -7.39 9.26 -0.80
CA ILE A 79 -7.61 7.81 -0.65
C ILE A 79 -7.35 7.38 0.80
N ALA A 80 -6.24 7.83 1.39
CA ALA A 80 -5.88 7.58 2.78
C ALA A 80 -6.97 8.08 3.75
N GLY A 81 -7.42 9.32 3.57
CA GLY A 81 -8.45 9.94 4.40
C GLY A 81 -9.80 9.22 4.32
N VAL A 82 -10.26 8.90 3.12
CA VAL A 82 -11.50 8.13 2.91
C VAL A 82 -11.39 6.74 3.54
N GLY A 83 -10.29 6.05 3.33
CA GLY A 83 -10.03 4.74 3.94
C GLY A 83 -10.04 4.81 5.47
N ALA A 84 -9.37 5.81 6.04
CA ALA A 84 -9.31 6.03 7.49
C ALA A 84 -10.68 6.39 8.08
N TYR A 85 -11.47 7.22 7.37
CA TYR A 85 -12.86 7.49 7.75
C TYR A 85 -13.69 6.21 7.83
N LEU A 86 -13.64 5.39 6.78
CA LEU A 86 -14.40 4.15 6.71
C LEU A 86 -13.95 3.14 7.77
N ALA A 87 -12.64 3.02 8.00
CA ALA A 87 -12.07 2.18 9.05
C ALA A 87 -12.48 2.68 10.43
N GLY A 88 -12.40 3.98 10.70
CA GLY A 88 -12.85 4.58 11.96
C GLY A 88 -14.32 4.30 12.24
N ARG A 89 -15.16 4.47 11.23
CA ARG A 89 -16.60 4.21 11.33
C ARG A 89 -16.94 2.73 11.52
N GLN A 90 -16.34 1.86 10.71
CA GLN A 90 -16.76 0.46 10.63
C GLN A 90 -15.88 -0.48 11.45
N THR A 91 -14.62 -0.18 11.67
CA THR A 91 -13.71 -1.03 12.45
C THR A 91 -13.69 -0.61 13.92
N LEU A 92 -13.57 0.68 14.19
CA LEU A 92 -13.51 1.20 15.54
C LEU A 92 -14.88 1.55 16.13
N GLY A 93 -15.93 1.56 15.32
CA GLY A 93 -17.29 1.86 15.78
C GLY A 93 -17.54 3.33 16.11
N LEU A 94 -16.68 4.24 15.64
CA LEU A 94 -16.78 5.67 15.93
C LEU A 94 -17.99 6.31 15.24
N GLY A 95 -18.54 7.37 15.85
CA GLY A 95 -19.54 8.23 15.21
C GLY A 95 -18.96 8.97 13.99
N ARG A 96 -19.81 9.70 13.26
CA ARG A 96 -19.39 10.44 12.05
C ARG A 96 -18.22 11.41 12.31
N TRP A 97 -18.25 12.10 13.43
CA TRP A 97 -17.21 13.04 13.81
C TRP A 97 -15.91 12.35 14.19
N GLY A 98 -15.98 11.24 14.95
CA GLY A 98 -14.80 10.41 15.24
C GLY A 98 -14.17 9.83 13.95
N GLY A 99 -14.99 9.42 12.97
CA GLY A 99 -14.51 9.02 11.66
C GLY A 99 -13.78 10.14 10.91
N LEU A 100 -14.31 11.38 10.96
CA LEU A 100 -13.64 12.55 10.37
C LEU A 100 -12.30 12.85 11.04
N VAL A 101 -12.27 12.83 12.38
CA VAL A 101 -11.02 12.99 13.13
C VAL A 101 -10.00 11.92 12.73
N THR A 102 -10.42 10.67 12.63
CA THR A 102 -9.54 9.58 12.17
C THR A 102 -8.99 9.84 10.77
N ALA A 103 -9.84 10.32 9.85
CA ALA A 103 -9.43 10.66 8.48
C ALA A 103 -8.37 11.76 8.46
N VAL A 104 -8.60 12.85 9.19
CA VAL A 104 -7.68 13.99 9.27
C VAL A 104 -6.36 13.59 9.92
N LEU A 105 -6.41 12.89 11.07
CA LEU A 105 -5.21 12.45 11.77
C LEU A 105 -4.37 11.48 10.94
N PHE A 106 -4.99 10.60 10.17
CA PHE A 106 -4.25 9.66 9.34
C PHE A 106 -3.71 10.31 8.07
N ALA A 107 -4.55 11.02 7.30
CA ALA A 107 -4.17 11.57 6.00
C ALA A 107 -3.24 12.78 6.11
N LEU A 108 -3.45 13.63 7.12
CA LEU A 108 -2.68 14.86 7.33
C LEU A 108 -1.74 14.77 8.54
N GLY A 109 -1.63 13.60 9.14
CA GLY A 109 -0.69 13.34 10.24
C GLY A 109 0.76 13.43 9.78
N GLY A 110 1.67 13.75 10.71
CA GLY A 110 3.07 14.02 10.42
C GLY A 110 3.78 12.91 9.67
N TYR A 111 3.45 11.64 9.91
CA TYR A 111 4.11 10.54 9.21
C TYR A 111 3.74 10.49 7.72
N LEU A 112 2.45 10.51 7.39
CA LEU A 112 2.02 10.39 5.98
C LEU A 112 2.41 11.63 5.16
N THR A 113 2.32 12.81 5.76
CA THR A 113 2.74 14.05 5.11
C THR A 113 4.26 14.15 4.93
N ALA A 114 5.05 13.56 5.84
CA ALA A 114 6.49 13.45 5.66
C ALA A 114 6.88 12.57 4.46
N GLN A 115 6.03 11.59 4.08
CA GLN A 115 6.28 10.71 2.95
C GLN A 115 6.03 11.34 1.57
N VAL A 116 5.76 12.65 1.50
CA VAL A 116 5.65 13.38 0.22
C VAL A 116 6.95 13.29 -0.59
N GLU A 117 8.09 13.12 0.07
CA GLU A 117 9.39 12.87 -0.58
C GLU A 117 9.48 11.48 -1.24
N HIS A 118 8.74 10.50 -0.74
CA HIS A 118 8.75 9.09 -1.17
C HIS A 118 7.38 8.73 -1.73
N ILE A 119 7.11 9.14 -2.97
CA ILE A 119 5.78 9.01 -3.60
C ILE A 119 5.27 7.57 -3.56
N ASN A 120 6.12 6.60 -3.87
CA ASN A 120 5.79 5.17 -3.86
C ASN A 120 5.39 4.67 -2.47
N GLN A 121 6.04 5.17 -1.42
CA GLN A 121 5.70 4.85 -0.04
C GLN A 121 4.36 5.48 0.36
N LEU A 122 4.13 6.75 0.01
CA LEU A 122 2.85 7.42 0.20
C LEU A 122 1.72 6.66 -0.50
N GLN A 123 1.93 6.26 -1.76
CA GLN A 123 0.98 5.48 -2.55
C GLN A 123 0.63 4.15 -1.86
N GLY A 124 1.63 3.43 -1.37
CA GLY A 124 1.42 2.18 -0.66
C GLY A 124 0.68 2.35 0.68
N LEU A 125 1.09 3.35 1.48
CA LEU A 125 0.51 3.63 2.80
C LEU A 125 -0.96 4.09 2.73
N ALA A 126 -1.36 4.76 1.65
CA ALA A 126 -2.73 5.22 1.46
C ALA A 126 -3.76 4.08 1.52
N TRP A 127 -3.35 2.85 1.18
CA TRP A 127 -4.21 1.67 1.19
C TRP A 127 -4.32 0.98 2.56
N LEU A 128 -3.46 1.32 3.52
CA LEU A 128 -3.42 0.66 4.83
C LEU A 128 -4.77 0.68 5.58
N PRO A 129 -5.50 1.80 5.70
CA PRO A 129 -6.79 1.81 6.38
C PRO A 129 -7.87 0.97 5.66
N TRP A 130 -7.74 0.79 4.35
CA TRP A 130 -8.68 -0.02 3.57
C TRP A 130 -8.60 -1.50 3.91
N PHE A 131 -7.42 -2.02 4.28
CA PHE A 131 -7.30 -3.39 4.79
C PHE A 131 -8.12 -3.59 6.06
N LEU A 132 -8.08 -2.63 6.99
CA LEU A 132 -8.89 -2.69 8.20
C LEU A 132 -10.38 -2.62 7.89
N TRP A 133 -10.77 -1.79 6.92
CA TRP A 133 -12.15 -1.69 6.47
C TRP A 133 -12.66 -2.98 5.82
N VAL A 134 -11.89 -3.57 4.89
CA VAL A 134 -12.23 -4.85 4.26
C VAL A 134 -12.33 -5.95 5.31
N ALA A 135 -11.35 -6.04 6.20
CA ALA A 135 -11.37 -6.99 7.30
C ALA A 135 -12.64 -6.84 8.14
N ALA A 136 -12.99 -5.63 8.55
CA ALA A 136 -14.20 -5.38 9.33
C ALA A 136 -15.47 -5.84 8.60
N ARG A 137 -15.59 -5.59 7.29
CA ARG A 137 -16.75 -6.01 6.50
C ARG A 137 -16.88 -7.52 6.41
N VAL A 138 -15.78 -8.20 6.10
CA VAL A 138 -15.75 -9.67 5.96
C VAL A 138 -16.07 -10.37 7.27
N PHE A 139 -15.50 -9.86 8.37
CA PHE A 139 -15.60 -10.55 9.65
C PHE A 139 -16.84 -10.17 10.46
N ARG A 140 -17.44 -9.00 10.24
CA ARG A 140 -18.70 -8.58 10.87
C ARG A 140 -19.93 -9.17 10.20
N SER A 141 -19.86 -9.60 8.96
CA SER A 141 -21.01 -10.15 8.26
C SER A 141 -21.51 -11.39 8.97
N ARG A 142 -22.78 -11.35 9.40
CA ARG A 142 -23.52 -12.47 10.00
C ARG A 142 -24.23 -13.30 8.97
N LEU A 143 -24.48 -12.74 7.80
CA LEU A 143 -25.28 -13.31 6.72
C LEU A 143 -24.40 -13.90 5.63
N GLY A 144 -24.80 -15.05 5.11
CA GLY A 144 -24.21 -15.65 3.92
C GLY A 144 -23.31 -16.87 4.17
N ASN A 145 -23.02 -17.53 3.07
CA ASN A 145 -22.12 -18.67 3.05
C ASN A 145 -20.71 -18.24 3.44
N ARG A 146 -20.07 -18.99 4.34
CA ARG A 146 -18.71 -18.69 4.83
C ARG A 146 -17.69 -18.59 3.70
N TRP A 147 -17.86 -19.39 2.65
CA TRP A 147 -16.95 -19.39 1.50
C TRP A 147 -17.09 -18.13 0.63
N VAL A 148 -18.31 -17.62 0.48
CA VAL A 148 -18.55 -16.34 -0.21
C VAL A 148 -17.87 -15.19 0.51
N LEU A 149 -17.96 -15.16 1.85
CA LEU A 149 -17.29 -14.13 2.67
C LEU A 149 -15.78 -14.22 2.61
N VAL A 150 -15.22 -15.45 2.65
CA VAL A 150 -13.79 -15.68 2.48
C VAL A 150 -13.34 -15.23 1.09
N GLY A 151 -14.10 -15.59 0.05
CA GLY A 151 -13.81 -15.17 -1.32
C GLY A 151 -13.82 -13.65 -1.50
N GLN A 152 -14.84 -12.97 -1.00
CA GLN A 152 -14.92 -11.50 -1.03
C GLN A 152 -13.75 -10.85 -0.28
N GLY A 153 -13.39 -11.40 0.87
CA GLY A 153 -12.22 -10.96 1.62
C GLY A 153 -10.93 -11.17 0.84
N ALA A 154 -10.73 -12.36 0.28
CA ALA A 154 -9.55 -12.70 -0.51
C ALA A 154 -9.40 -11.77 -1.72
N VAL A 155 -10.49 -11.49 -2.44
CA VAL A 155 -10.49 -10.53 -3.56
C VAL A 155 -10.13 -9.12 -3.08
N GLY A 156 -10.75 -8.64 -2.01
CA GLY A 156 -10.43 -7.32 -1.44
C GLY A 156 -8.98 -7.20 -1.01
N PHE A 157 -8.46 -8.20 -0.32
CA PHE A 157 -7.04 -8.25 0.09
C PHE A 157 -6.11 -8.38 -1.11
N ALA A 158 -6.46 -9.21 -2.10
CA ALA A 158 -5.67 -9.35 -3.32
C ALA A 158 -5.51 -8.02 -4.04
N LEU A 159 -6.60 -7.30 -4.25
CA LEU A 159 -6.57 -5.99 -4.91
C LEU A 159 -5.72 -4.97 -4.13
N LEU A 160 -5.92 -4.88 -2.81
CA LEU A 160 -5.18 -3.94 -1.97
C LEU A 160 -3.68 -4.27 -1.92
N PHE A 161 -3.30 -5.56 -1.76
CA PHE A 161 -1.89 -5.96 -1.79
C PHE A 161 -1.27 -5.76 -3.18
N SER A 162 -2.01 -6.03 -4.25
CA SER A 162 -1.54 -5.74 -5.62
C SER A 162 -1.24 -4.26 -5.80
N LEU A 163 -2.14 -3.37 -5.35
CA LEU A 163 -1.92 -1.93 -5.42
C LEU A 163 -0.70 -1.49 -4.60
N GLN A 164 -0.50 -2.05 -3.39
CA GLN A 164 0.70 -1.75 -2.60
C GLN A 164 1.99 -2.26 -3.26
N LEU A 165 1.99 -3.47 -3.81
CA LEU A 165 3.16 -4.05 -4.47
C LEU A 165 3.51 -3.27 -5.74
N LEU A 166 2.51 -2.91 -6.55
CA LEU A 166 2.69 -2.15 -7.79
C LEU A 166 3.08 -0.68 -7.54
N ALA A 167 2.77 -0.11 -6.37
CA ALA A 167 3.28 1.19 -5.95
C ALA A 167 4.82 1.20 -5.81
N GLY A 168 5.43 0.01 -5.72
CA GLY A 168 6.88 -0.15 -5.80
C GLY A 168 7.63 -0.02 -4.47
N HIS A 169 6.94 0.04 -3.33
CA HIS A 169 7.55 0.05 -2.00
C HIS A 169 7.13 -1.21 -1.23
N THR A 170 7.81 -2.33 -1.51
CA THR A 170 7.47 -3.66 -0.95
C THR A 170 7.49 -3.72 0.58
N GLN A 171 8.33 -2.90 1.22
CA GLN A 171 8.38 -2.78 2.67
C GLN A 171 7.05 -2.33 3.26
N THR A 172 6.29 -1.45 2.57
CA THR A 172 4.94 -1.05 3.01
C THR A 172 3.99 -2.24 3.08
N SER A 173 4.04 -3.13 2.08
CA SER A 173 3.21 -4.35 2.07
C SER A 173 3.60 -5.30 3.20
N PHE A 174 4.89 -5.45 3.49
CA PHE A 174 5.38 -6.22 4.63
C PHE A 174 4.88 -5.65 5.96
N ILE A 175 5.05 -4.34 6.18
CA ILE A 175 4.58 -3.65 7.40
C ILE A 175 3.06 -3.79 7.55
N THR A 176 2.30 -3.67 6.45
CA THR A 176 0.85 -3.90 6.44
C THR A 176 0.50 -5.31 6.88
N GLY A 177 1.20 -6.32 6.38
CA GLY A 177 1.02 -7.71 6.79
C GLY A 177 1.29 -7.92 8.28
N VAL A 178 2.40 -7.39 8.79
CA VAL A 178 2.74 -7.42 10.22
C VAL A 178 1.68 -6.72 11.06
N MET A 179 1.24 -5.52 10.65
CA MET A 179 0.17 -4.77 11.32
C MET A 179 -1.12 -5.58 11.41
N LEU A 180 -1.53 -6.26 10.34
CA LEU A 180 -2.73 -7.09 10.34
C LEU A 180 -2.60 -8.30 11.28
N ILE A 181 -1.43 -8.91 11.35
CA ILE A 181 -1.15 -10.03 12.28
C ILE A 181 -1.20 -9.52 13.73
N VAL A 182 -0.48 -8.42 14.02
CA VAL A 182 -0.44 -7.82 15.37
C VAL A 182 -1.84 -7.37 15.80
N TRP A 183 -2.56 -6.70 14.92
CA TRP A 183 -3.94 -6.28 15.17
C TRP A 183 -4.86 -7.49 15.46
N GLY A 184 -4.75 -8.54 14.67
CA GLY A 184 -5.45 -9.80 14.92
C GLY A 184 -5.07 -10.39 16.28
N ALA A 185 -3.78 -10.55 16.56
CA ALA A 185 -3.27 -11.12 17.81
C ALA A 185 -3.70 -10.32 19.04
N ALA A 186 -3.59 -8.99 19.00
CA ALA A 186 -4.00 -8.09 20.08
C ALA A 186 -5.46 -8.27 20.46
N HIS A 187 -6.32 -8.35 19.47
CA HIS A 187 -7.73 -8.61 19.70
C HIS A 187 -8.02 -10.02 20.22
N GLY A 188 -7.20 -11.00 19.87
CA GLY A 188 -7.29 -12.35 20.41
C GLY A 188 -6.92 -12.39 21.88
N LEU A 189 -5.85 -11.71 22.23
CA LEU A 189 -5.36 -11.62 23.60
C LEU A 189 -6.37 -10.88 24.49
N GLU A 190 -6.92 -9.74 24.02
CA GLU A 190 -7.98 -9.01 24.72
C GLU A 190 -9.14 -9.94 25.12
N LYS A 191 -9.60 -10.75 24.16
CA LYS A 191 -10.71 -11.65 24.40
C LYS A 191 -10.35 -12.81 25.35
N TRP A 192 -9.12 -13.28 25.32
CA TRP A 192 -8.64 -14.29 26.24
C TRP A 192 -8.55 -13.75 27.67
N LEU A 193 -8.01 -12.51 27.83
CA LEU A 193 -7.87 -11.85 29.14
C LEU A 193 -9.21 -11.43 29.74
N LEU A 194 -10.16 -10.97 28.91
CA LEU A 194 -11.46 -10.46 29.35
C LEU A 194 -12.59 -11.48 29.25
N ARG A 195 -12.24 -12.77 29.11
CA ARG A 195 -13.21 -13.87 28.94
C ARG A 195 -14.29 -13.90 30.00
N ASP A 196 -13.94 -13.56 31.23
CA ASP A 196 -14.80 -13.65 32.41
C ASP A 196 -15.22 -12.26 32.94
N SER A 197 -14.91 -11.17 32.20
CA SER A 197 -15.26 -9.81 32.58
C SER A 197 -16.59 -9.34 31.97
N PRO A 198 -17.56 -8.87 32.76
CA PRO A 198 -18.81 -8.30 32.25
C PRO A 198 -18.64 -6.97 31.52
N HIS A 199 -17.46 -6.32 31.63
CA HIS A 199 -17.15 -5.01 31.10
C HIS A 199 -16.24 -5.06 29.84
N GLY A 200 -16.19 -6.17 29.10
CA GLY A 200 -15.48 -6.21 27.82
C GLY A 200 -15.92 -5.04 26.95
N LEU A 201 -14.96 -4.23 26.48
CA LEU A 201 -15.19 -3.13 25.55
C LEU A 201 -16.11 -3.60 24.44
N GLY A 202 -17.36 -3.18 24.42
CA GLY A 202 -18.52 -3.68 23.64
C GLY A 202 -18.36 -3.86 22.13
N LEU A 203 -17.17 -4.21 21.69
CA LEU A 203 -16.84 -4.65 20.35
C LEU A 203 -17.29 -6.11 20.19
N SER A 204 -18.60 -6.32 20.01
CA SER A 204 -19.22 -7.62 19.75
C SER A 204 -18.82 -8.21 18.38
N PHE A 205 -17.53 -8.23 18.13
CA PHE A 205 -16.97 -8.82 16.93
C PHE A 205 -16.89 -10.35 17.09
N GLN A 206 -17.33 -11.11 16.13
CA GLN A 206 -17.35 -12.59 16.25
C GLN A 206 -15.95 -13.17 15.95
N TRP A 207 -15.01 -13.01 16.89
CA TRP A 207 -13.59 -13.32 16.80
C TRP A 207 -13.26 -14.76 16.42
N ARG A 208 -14.06 -15.76 16.87
CA ARG A 208 -13.87 -17.14 16.44
C ARG A 208 -13.93 -17.30 14.92
N ARG A 209 -14.75 -16.50 14.25
CA ARG A 209 -14.86 -16.50 12.78
C ARG A 209 -13.67 -15.77 12.14
N PHE A 210 -13.18 -14.71 12.79
CA PHE A 210 -11.99 -13.97 12.36
C PHE A 210 -10.76 -14.88 12.28
N TYR A 211 -10.37 -15.55 13.38
CA TYR A 211 -9.16 -16.38 13.43
C TYR A 211 -9.18 -17.53 12.45
N ARG A 212 -10.35 -18.10 12.18
CA ARG A 212 -10.48 -19.20 11.22
C ARG A 212 -10.44 -18.73 9.76
N ARG A 213 -10.80 -17.49 9.49
CA ARG A 213 -10.93 -16.95 8.12
C ARG A 213 -9.75 -16.09 7.72
N LEU A 214 -9.15 -15.35 8.63
CA LEU A 214 -8.06 -14.43 8.32
C LEU A 214 -6.86 -15.14 7.65
N PRO A 215 -6.33 -16.24 8.17
CA PRO A 215 -5.22 -16.94 7.52
C PRO A 215 -5.55 -17.37 6.09
N LEU A 216 -6.76 -17.86 5.88
CA LEU A 216 -7.22 -18.32 4.57
C LEU A 216 -7.40 -17.13 3.61
N VAL A 217 -7.96 -16.01 4.09
CA VAL A 217 -8.10 -14.77 3.31
C VAL A 217 -6.74 -14.20 2.95
N LEU A 218 -5.79 -14.18 3.89
CA LEU A 218 -4.43 -13.69 3.64
C LEU A 218 -3.67 -14.58 2.67
N LEU A 219 -3.78 -15.92 2.82
CA LEU A 219 -3.12 -16.86 1.93
C LEU A 219 -3.67 -16.78 0.50
N MET A 220 -5.00 -16.82 0.36
CA MET A 220 -5.65 -16.73 -0.96
C MET A 220 -5.45 -15.34 -1.58
N GLY A 221 -5.69 -14.28 -0.80
CA GLY A 221 -5.54 -12.91 -1.25
C GLY A 221 -4.09 -12.57 -1.59
N GLY A 222 -3.14 -12.98 -0.76
CA GLY A 222 -1.71 -12.80 -1.00
C GLY A 222 -1.23 -13.58 -2.22
N GLY A 223 -1.63 -14.85 -2.38
CA GLY A 223 -1.30 -15.66 -3.56
C GLY A 223 -1.82 -15.03 -4.86
N VAL A 224 -3.09 -14.59 -4.87
CA VAL A 224 -3.66 -13.88 -6.03
C VAL A 224 -2.96 -12.55 -6.28
N ALA A 225 -2.60 -11.81 -5.22
CA ALA A 225 -1.84 -10.56 -5.38
C ALA A 225 -0.48 -10.78 -6.05
N VAL A 226 0.27 -11.81 -5.62
CA VAL A 226 1.55 -12.17 -6.26
C VAL A 226 1.35 -12.50 -7.74
N LEU A 227 0.32 -13.25 -8.10
CA LEU A 227 0.01 -13.56 -9.50
C LEU A 227 -0.34 -12.31 -10.30
N LEU A 228 -1.18 -11.42 -9.76
CA LEU A 228 -1.56 -10.17 -10.44
C LEU A 228 -0.37 -9.20 -10.61
N THR A 229 0.60 -9.27 -9.71
CA THR A 229 1.79 -8.39 -9.73
C THR A 229 3.02 -9.06 -10.31
N ALA A 230 2.91 -10.30 -10.80
CA ALA A 230 4.02 -11.06 -11.37
C ALA A 230 4.72 -10.31 -12.51
N VAL A 231 3.98 -9.53 -13.29
CA VAL A 231 4.50 -8.67 -14.37
C VAL A 231 5.56 -7.69 -13.88
N GLN A 232 5.46 -7.23 -12.63
CA GLN A 232 6.46 -6.37 -11.97
C GLN A 232 7.46 -7.19 -11.16
N LEU A 233 6.99 -8.19 -10.42
CA LEU A 233 7.82 -8.93 -9.47
C LEU A 233 8.89 -9.77 -10.17
N LEU A 234 8.59 -10.39 -11.32
CA LEU A 234 9.55 -11.24 -12.04
C LEU A 234 10.76 -10.46 -12.56
N PRO A 235 10.59 -9.34 -13.30
CA PRO A 235 11.74 -8.52 -13.72
C PRO A 235 12.51 -7.93 -12.53
N THR A 236 11.79 -7.54 -11.46
CA THR A 236 12.44 -7.01 -10.25
C THR A 236 13.28 -8.07 -9.57
N PHE A 237 12.79 -9.31 -9.48
CA PHE A 237 13.54 -10.42 -8.90
C PHE A 237 14.80 -10.75 -9.72
N GLU A 238 14.69 -10.76 -11.04
CA GLU A 238 15.84 -10.93 -11.94
C GLU A 238 16.89 -9.83 -11.73
N LEU A 239 16.45 -8.57 -11.65
CA LEU A 239 17.35 -7.44 -11.39
C LEU A 239 18.07 -7.58 -10.02
N ILE A 240 17.35 -8.02 -8.98
CA ILE A 240 17.95 -8.24 -7.65
C ILE A 240 19.05 -9.31 -7.72
N GLN A 241 18.85 -10.39 -8.47
CA GLN A 241 19.84 -11.45 -8.63
C GLN A 241 21.12 -10.98 -9.33
N GLN A 242 21.03 -9.94 -10.15
CA GLN A 242 22.16 -9.34 -10.87
C GLN A 242 22.79 -8.16 -10.11
N SER A 243 22.22 -7.78 -8.95
CA SER A 243 22.70 -6.67 -8.14
C SER A 243 23.94 -7.05 -7.34
N SER A 244 24.87 -6.12 -7.24
CA SER A 244 26.07 -6.24 -6.36
C SER A 244 25.75 -6.43 -4.88
N ARG A 245 24.50 -6.17 -4.47
CA ARG A 245 24.02 -6.33 -3.07
C ARG A 245 23.55 -7.74 -2.71
N GLN A 246 23.73 -8.73 -3.58
CA GLN A 246 23.31 -10.13 -3.30
C GLN A 246 23.92 -10.74 -2.04
N GLY A 247 25.14 -10.33 -1.66
CA GLY A 247 25.85 -10.79 -0.48
C GLY A 247 25.54 -10.04 0.82
N GLY A 248 24.60 -9.07 0.79
CA GLY A 248 24.42 -8.10 1.88
C GLY A 248 25.48 -6.97 1.82
N LEU A 249 25.31 -5.97 2.69
CA LEU A 249 26.30 -4.90 2.84
C LEU A 249 27.43 -5.38 3.74
N THR A 250 28.67 -5.16 3.33
CA THR A 250 29.84 -5.38 4.21
C THR A 250 29.82 -4.35 5.36
N PRO A 251 30.45 -4.65 6.52
CA PRO A 251 30.54 -3.69 7.61
C PRO A 251 31.08 -2.32 7.20
N ASN A 252 32.02 -2.27 6.26
CA ASN A 252 32.60 -1.02 5.75
C ASN A 252 31.61 -0.23 4.88
N GLU A 253 30.73 -0.90 4.14
CA GLU A 253 29.67 -0.25 3.35
C GLU A 253 28.53 0.28 4.22
N VAL A 254 28.28 -0.36 5.38
CA VAL A 254 27.28 0.11 6.37
C VAL A 254 27.78 1.34 7.11
N LEU A 255 29.08 1.47 7.34
CA LEU A 255 29.70 2.58 8.09
C LEU A 255 29.98 3.81 7.21
N SER A 256 29.75 3.74 5.89
CA SER A 256 29.98 4.85 4.95
C SER A 256 28.75 5.76 4.73
N PHE A 257 27.68 5.58 5.52
CA PHE A 257 26.48 6.40 5.49
C PHE A 257 26.38 7.31 6.72
#